data_c123f01e94f5ad790340faa984b5ef1a
#
_entry.id   c123f01e94f5ad790340faa984b5ef1a
#
_cell.length_a   1.000
_cell.length_b   1.000
_cell.length_c   1.000
_cell.angle_alpha   90.00
_cell.angle_beta   90.00
_cell.angle_gamma   90.00
#
_symmetry.space_group_name_H-M   'P 1'
#
loop_
_entity.id
_entity.type
_entity.pdbx_description
1 polymer ?
#
loop_
_entity_poly.entity_id
_entity_poly.type
_entity_poly.pdbx_seq_one_letter_code
_entity_poly.pdbx_strand_id
1 'polypeptide(L)'
;MKQEELINNEHSVRHSPPLEGLGEVFTFLGTGTSNGVPVLGCSCDVCKSKDPRDNRLRTSALLETAKTRIVIDSGPDFRQQMLPQPFRKIDGLLITHIHYDHVGGIDDVRPYCALGDIEVYANENTCNGLRHNFPYCFTDNPYPGVPKLNLHSIQPHVKFMIGDIEVMPIEVMHGGLPILGYRFGKLAYITDMKTIKDEELPYLEGIETLVVNALRWEREHHSHQLISEAIDFSRKIGAKRTYLTHLTHKIGLHEEAQKLLPNDVFFAYDGLKIHV
;
A
#
# COMPACT_ATOMS: atom_id res chain seq x y z
N MET A 1 4.23 -4.31 53.91
CA MET A 1 3.12 -3.44 53.46
C MET A 1 3.72 -2.27 52.69
N LYS A 2 3.38 -2.12 51.40
CA LYS A 2 3.83 -1.16 50.37
C LYS A 2 4.73 -1.78 49.30
N GLN A 3 4.15 -2.64 48.48
CA GLN A 3 4.77 -3.04 47.17
C GLN A 3 3.74 -3.65 46.23
N GLU A 4 2.45 -3.19 46.22
CA GLU A 4 1.36 -3.69 45.38
C GLU A 4 0.47 -2.59 44.76
N GLU A 5 1.02 -1.42 44.44
CA GLU A 5 0.21 -0.33 43.87
C GLU A 5 0.87 0.33 42.63
N LEU A 6 1.40 -0.44 41.68
CA LEU A 6 1.99 0.15 40.47
C LEU A 6 1.78 -0.68 39.20
N ILE A 7 0.70 -1.42 39.05
CA ILE A 7 0.33 -2.04 37.76
C ILE A 7 -1.19 -1.95 37.58
N ASN A 8 -1.73 -0.77 37.36
CA ASN A 8 -3.04 -0.56 36.74
C ASN A 8 -3.03 0.77 36.01
N ASN A 9 -2.25 0.85 34.94
CA ASN A 9 -2.45 1.86 33.91
C ASN A 9 -3.12 1.15 32.74
N GLU A 10 -4.44 1.02 32.83
CA GLU A 10 -5.30 0.66 31.71
C GLU A 10 -5.08 1.74 30.63
N HIS A 11 -4.29 1.40 29.61
CA HIS A 11 -4.27 2.17 28.39
C HIS A 11 -5.68 2.09 27.80
N SER A 12 -6.47 3.12 27.99
CA SER A 12 -7.75 3.26 27.32
C SER A 12 -7.50 3.28 25.81
N VAL A 13 -7.71 2.16 25.17
CA VAL A 13 -7.73 2.05 23.72
C VAL A 13 -8.85 2.95 23.24
N ARG A 14 -8.52 4.08 22.63
CA ARG A 14 -9.53 4.96 22.01
C ARG A 14 -10.14 4.19 20.85
N HIS A 15 -11.29 3.60 21.08
CA HIS A 15 -12.10 3.02 20.02
C HIS A 15 -12.71 4.19 19.23
N SER A 16 -12.26 4.37 18.01
CA SER A 16 -12.98 5.23 17.06
C SER A 16 -14.30 4.57 16.70
N PRO A 17 -15.39 5.34 16.50
CA PRO A 17 -16.67 4.76 16.12
C PRO A 17 -16.54 3.99 14.80
N PRO A 18 -17.32 2.91 14.62
CA PRO A 18 -17.38 2.18 13.36
C PRO A 18 -17.77 3.11 12.20
N LEU A 19 -17.28 2.80 10.99
CA LEU A 19 -17.63 3.51 9.74
C LEU A 19 -19.06 3.12 9.27
N GLU A 20 -20.05 3.16 10.14
CA GLU A 20 -21.42 2.77 9.83
C GLU A 20 -22.00 3.68 8.73
N GLY A 21 -22.45 3.07 7.63
CA GLY A 21 -23.11 3.75 6.51
C GLY A 21 -22.19 4.38 5.45
N LEU A 22 -20.86 4.24 5.58
CA LEU A 22 -19.92 4.60 4.55
C LEU A 22 -19.61 3.36 3.69
N GLY A 23 -19.54 3.52 2.36
CA GLY A 23 -19.00 2.51 1.45
C GLY A 23 -17.52 2.20 1.73
N GLU A 24 -16.85 1.54 0.82
CA GLU A 24 -15.41 1.25 0.95
C GLU A 24 -14.61 2.56 0.94
N VAL A 25 -13.68 2.70 1.89
CA VAL A 25 -12.76 3.84 1.99
C VAL A 25 -11.35 3.36 1.70
N PHE A 26 -10.74 3.94 0.69
CA PHE A 26 -9.34 3.71 0.36
C PHE A 26 -8.49 4.89 0.85
N THR A 27 -7.50 4.61 1.70
CA THR A 27 -6.58 5.60 2.26
C THR A 27 -5.16 5.36 1.73
N PHE A 28 -4.55 6.38 1.18
CA PHE A 28 -3.13 6.35 0.81
C PHE A 28 -2.28 6.54 2.08
N LEU A 29 -1.63 5.49 2.56
CA LEU A 29 -0.77 5.54 3.74
C LEU A 29 0.61 6.13 3.41
N GLY A 30 1.09 5.89 2.20
CA GLY A 30 2.31 6.43 1.65
C GLY A 30 2.24 6.47 0.13
N THR A 31 2.86 7.48 -0.47
CA THR A 31 2.76 7.74 -1.92
C THR A 31 4.12 7.93 -2.58
N GLY A 32 5.19 7.79 -1.82
CA GLY A 32 6.56 7.94 -2.28
C GLY A 32 7.17 6.66 -2.81
N THR A 33 8.16 6.78 -3.67
CA THR A 33 9.03 5.73 -4.16
C THR A 33 9.92 5.15 -3.03
N SER A 34 10.74 4.18 -3.34
CA SER A 34 11.62 3.45 -2.41
C SER A 34 12.51 4.33 -1.51
N ASN A 35 12.86 5.54 -1.94
CA ASN A 35 13.62 6.49 -1.13
C ASN A 35 12.76 7.38 -0.24
N GLY A 36 11.44 7.41 -0.47
CA GLY A 36 10.56 8.42 0.11
C GLY A 36 10.87 9.85 -0.37
N VAL A 37 10.11 10.84 0.12
CA VAL A 37 10.35 12.25 -0.09
C VAL A 37 10.12 12.95 1.27
N PRO A 38 11.07 13.74 1.77
CA PRO A 38 12.35 14.15 1.18
C PRO A 38 13.37 13.01 1.07
N VAL A 39 14.19 13.09 0.02
CA VAL A 39 15.30 12.15 -0.19
C VAL A 39 16.49 12.55 0.68
N LEU A 40 17.13 11.60 1.33
CA LEU A 40 18.32 11.84 2.17
C LEU A 40 19.39 12.59 1.40
N GLY A 41 19.87 13.70 1.99
CA GLY A 41 20.90 14.56 1.40
C GLY A 41 20.42 15.46 0.26
N CYS A 42 19.15 15.40 -0.17
CA CYS A 42 18.61 16.25 -1.23
C CYS A 42 18.19 17.62 -0.68
N SER A 43 18.56 18.68 -1.41
CA SER A 43 18.26 20.05 -1.04
C SER A 43 17.40 20.80 -2.06
N CYS A 44 16.71 20.08 -2.96
CA CYS A 44 15.80 20.68 -3.93
C CYS A 44 14.54 21.27 -3.25
N ASP A 45 13.80 22.10 -3.98
CA ASP A 45 12.63 22.79 -3.45
C ASP A 45 11.57 21.82 -2.92
N VAL A 46 11.33 20.69 -3.58
CA VAL A 46 10.38 19.67 -3.13
C VAL A 46 10.82 19.05 -1.80
N CYS A 47 12.10 18.67 -1.68
CA CYS A 47 12.63 18.07 -0.44
C CYS A 47 12.75 19.07 0.73
N LYS A 48 12.65 20.36 0.47
CA LYS A 48 12.61 21.44 1.48
C LYS A 48 11.21 22.01 1.71
N SER A 49 10.23 21.56 0.94
CA SER A 49 8.86 22.04 1.01
C SER A 49 8.26 21.88 2.41
N LYS A 50 7.38 22.81 2.78
CA LYS A 50 6.57 22.75 4.00
C LYS A 50 5.14 22.24 3.73
N ASP A 51 4.77 22.08 2.46
CA ASP A 51 3.50 21.46 2.10
C ASP A 51 3.57 19.96 2.46
N PRO A 52 2.67 19.45 3.32
CA PRO A 52 2.67 18.04 3.70
C PRO A 52 2.46 17.10 2.51
N ARG A 53 1.85 17.59 1.40
CA ARG A 53 1.65 16.80 0.17
C ARG A 53 2.95 16.53 -0.60
N ASP A 54 4.02 17.29 -0.31
CA ASP A 54 5.35 17.07 -0.86
C ASP A 54 6.19 16.10 -0.03
N ASN A 55 5.73 15.75 1.19
CA ASN A 55 6.36 14.71 2.02
C ASN A 55 5.65 13.39 1.76
N ARG A 56 6.41 12.35 1.38
CA ARG A 56 5.87 11.09 0.92
C ARG A 56 6.60 9.94 1.58
N LEU A 57 5.93 9.20 2.43
CA LEU A 57 6.36 7.91 2.95
C LEU A 57 6.32 6.86 1.83
N ARG A 58 7.03 5.73 1.97
CA ARG A 58 7.04 4.66 0.98
C ARG A 58 5.63 4.15 0.73
N THR A 59 5.39 3.75 -0.50
CA THR A 59 4.06 3.37 -0.98
C THR A 59 3.42 2.28 -0.13
N SER A 60 2.23 2.57 0.37
CA SER A 60 1.35 1.66 1.09
C SER A 60 -0.08 2.20 1.08
N ALA A 61 -1.07 1.34 1.25
CA ALA A 61 -2.47 1.73 1.26
C ALA A 61 -3.28 0.94 2.29
N LEU A 62 -4.45 1.49 2.64
CA LEU A 62 -5.42 0.90 3.54
C LEU A 62 -6.80 0.93 2.88
N LEU A 63 -7.44 -0.24 2.75
CA LEU A 63 -8.82 -0.36 2.28
C LEU A 63 -9.69 -0.83 3.44
N GLU A 64 -10.77 -0.11 3.69
CA GLU A 64 -11.65 -0.37 4.84
C GLU A 64 -13.13 -0.35 4.45
N THR A 65 -13.85 -1.31 5.02
CA THR A 65 -15.30 -1.25 5.21
C THR A 65 -15.61 -1.04 6.70
N ALA A 66 -16.89 -1.00 7.06
CA ALA A 66 -17.30 -1.03 8.46
C ALA A 66 -16.78 -2.29 9.20
N LYS A 67 -16.60 -3.40 8.50
CA LYS A 67 -16.27 -4.72 9.07
C LYS A 67 -14.84 -5.15 8.82
N THR A 68 -14.26 -4.83 7.67
CA THR A 68 -12.99 -5.38 7.18
C THR A 68 -11.94 -4.28 7.03
N ARG A 69 -10.70 -4.62 7.34
CA ARG A 69 -9.52 -3.78 7.15
C ARG A 69 -8.43 -4.55 6.42
N ILE A 70 -8.04 -4.06 5.26
CA ILE A 70 -6.96 -4.61 4.44
C ILE A 70 -5.85 -3.57 4.34
N VAL A 71 -4.62 -3.96 4.65
CA VAL A 71 -3.42 -3.17 4.36
C VAL A 71 -2.77 -3.72 3.10
N ILE A 72 -2.28 -2.85 2.23
CA ILE A 72 -1.51 -3.21 1.04
C ILE A 72 -0.10 -2.69 1.21
N ASP A 73 0.85 -3.60 1.29
CA ASP A 73 2.26 -3.41 1.59
C ASP A 73 2.55 -2.83 2.98
N SER A 74 3.60 -3.33 3.59
CA SER A 74 4.09 -2.93 4.92
C SER A 74 5.57 -2.57 4.80
N GLY A 75 5.85 -1.41 4.19
CA GLY A 75 7.19 -0.87 4.03
C GLY A 75 7.79 -0.34 5.33
N PRO A 76 9.03 0.17 5.33
CA PRO A 76 9.75 0.60 6.53
C PRO A 76 9.09 1.78 7.26
N ASP A 77 8.15 2.45 6.64
CA ASP A 77 7.38 3.57 7.23
C ASP A 77 6.06 3.11 7.86
N PHE A 78 5.75 1.80 7.87
CA PHE A 78 4.47 1.24 8.34
C PHE A 78 4.06 1.77 9.71
N ARG A 79 4.97 1.78 10.67
CA ARG A 79 4.68 2.32 12.01
C ARG A 79 4.21 3.77 11.93
N GLN A 80 4.89 4.63 11.20
CA GLN A 80 4.53 6.05 11.05
C GLN A 80 3.19 6.21 10.32
N GLN A 81 2.94 5.38 9.33
CA GLN A 81 1.70 5.36 8.54
C GLN A 81 0.48 4.95 9.36
N MET A 82 0.66 4.02 10.30
CA MET A 82 -0.44 3.47 11.10
C MET A 82 -0.69 4.22 12.40
N LEU A 83 0.24 5.02 12.91
CA LEU A 83 0.07 5.81 14.14
C LEU A 83 -1.16 6.74 14.11
N PRO A 84 -1.49 7.44 13.00
CA PRO A 84 -2.70 8.28 12.93
C PRO A 84 -3.99 7.49 12.66
N GLN A 85 -3.88 6.18 12.35
CA GLN A 85 -5.06 5.35 12.08
C GLN A 85 -5.63 4.77 13.38
N PRO A 86 -6.96 4.52 13.45
CA PRO A 86 -7.54 3.83 14.59
C PRO A 86 -6.88 2.46 14.80
N PHE A 87 -6.54 2.13 16.04
CA PHE A 87 -6.01 0.81 16.36
C PHE A 87 -7.14 -0.22 16.34
N ARG A 88 -7.20 -1.04 15.29
CA ARG A 88 -8.18 -2.13 15.10
C ARG A 88 -7.52 -3.25 14.30
N LYS A 89 -8.13 -4.46 14.35
CA LYS A 89 -7.62 -5.65 13.67
C LYS A 89 -7.31 -5.35 12.20
N ILE A 90 -6.23 -5.92 11.70
CA ILE A 90 -5.92 -6.05 10.27
C ILE A 90 -6.42 -7.43 9.86
N ASP A 91 -7.42 -7.49 8.97
CA ASP A 91 -8.03 -8.73 8.51
C ASP A 91 -7.25 -9.37 7.36
N GLY A 92 -6.45 -8.58 6.66
CA GLY A 92 -5.54 -9.06 5.62
C GLY A 92 -4.43 -8.05 5.34
N LEU A 93 -3.24 -8.57 5.12
CA LEU A 93 -2.09 -7.85 4.60
C LEU A 93 -1.77 -8.41 3.20
N LEU A 94 -2.04 -7.62 2.17
CA LEU A 94 -1.70 -7.94 0.79
C LEU A 94 -0.30 -7.43 0.49
N ILE A 95 0.60 -8.27 0.00
CA ILE A 95 1.95 -7.86 -0.41
C ILE A 95 2.07 -7.95 -1.92
N THR A 96 2.43 -6.83 -2.55
CA THR A 96 2.59 -6.76 -4.00
C THR A 96 3.84 -7.51 -4.46
N HIS A 97 4.96 -7.31 -3.77
CA HIS A 97 6.24 -7.96 -4.07
C HIS A 97 7.24 -7.81 -2.90
N ILE A 98 8.40 -8.45 -3.04
CA ILE A 98 9.37 -8.65 -1.94
C ILE A 98 10.36 -7.49 -1.74
N HIS A 99 10.31 -6.40 -2.49
CA HIS A 99 11.24 -5.29 -2.27
C HIS A 99 11.09 -4.66 -0.89
N TYR A 100 12.19 -4.14 -0.36
CA TYR A 100 12.28 -3.65 1.02
C TYR A 100 11.26 -2.54 1.32
N ASP A 101 11.04 -1.64 0.40
CA ASP A 101 10.07 -0.54 0.53
C ASP A 101 8.61 -1.00 0.63
N HIS A 102 8.33 -2.28 0.32
CA HIS A 102 7.00 -2.89 0.44
C HIS A 102 6.88 -3.88 1.61
N VAL A 103 8.00 -4.39 2.15
CA VAL A 103 7.97 -5.42 3.21
C VAL A 103 8.82 -5.07 4.44
N GLY A 104 9.66 -4.03 4.37
CA GLY A 104 10.64 -3.72 5.42
C GLY A 104 10.05 -3.40 6.81
N GLY A 105 8.77 -3.09 6.88
CA GLY A 105 8.03 -2.82 8.12
C GLY A 105 7.18 -3.99 8.62
N ILE A 106 7.35 -5.19 8.07
CA ILE A 106 6.51 -6.34 8.45
C ILE A 106 6.62 -6.70 9.95
N ASP A 107 7.73 -6.39 10.59
CA ASP A 107 7.90 -6.58 12.03
C ASP A 107 7.05 -5.60 12.86
N ASP A 108 6.72 -4.44 12.31
CA ASP A 108 5.89 -3.41 12.96
C ASP A 108 4.39 -3.77 13.00
N VAL A 109 3.96 -4.86 12.34
CA VAL A 109 2.59 -5.37 12.50
C VAL A 109 2.38 -6.09 13.84
N ARG A 110 3.45 -6.35 14.58
CA ARG A 110 3.47 -7.06 15.87
C ARG A 110 2.41 -6.60 16.88
N PRO A 111 2.17 -5.30 17.10
CA PRO A 111 1.13 -4.85 18.04
C PRO A 111 -0.28 -5.33 17.63
N TYR A 112 -0.56 -5.45 16.34
CA TYR A 112 -1.85 -5.89 15.83
C TYR A 112 -2.11 -7.37 16.08
N CYS A 113 -1.07 -8.18 16.31
CA CYS A 113 -1.20 -9.60 16.68
C CYS A 113 -1.88 -9.81 18.05
N ALA A 114 -1.99 -8.76 18.88
CA ALA A 114 -2.83 -8.80 20.08
C ALA A 114 -4.34 -8.86 19.76
N LEU A 115 -4.73 -8.49 18.54
CA LEU A 115 -6.11 -8.52 18.05
C LEU A 115 -6.40 -9.76 17.17
N GLY A 116 -5.42 -10.59 16.92
CA GLY A 116 -5.48 -11.81 16.11
C GLY A 116 -4.25 -11.95 15.22
N ASP A 117 -4.01 -13.14 14.72
CA ASP A 117 -2.92 -13.40 13.77
C ASP A 117 -3.14 -12.58 12.49
N ILE A 118 -2.06 -12.24 11.81
CA ILE A 118 -2.09 -11.46 10.56
C ILE A 118 -2.08 -12.42 9.37
N GLU A 119 -3.17 -12.43 8.60
CA GLU A 119 -3.29 -13.17 7.37
C GLU A 119 -2.57 -12.41 6.24
N VAL A 120 -1.49 -12.97 5.69
CA VAL A 120 -0.64 -12.33 4.68
C VAL A 120 -0.82 -13.05 3.34
N TYR A 121 -1.20 -12.32 2.32
CA TYR A 121 -1.47 -12.83 0.97
C TYR A 121 -0.45 -12.28 -0.01
N ALA A 122 0.24 -13.14 -0.72
CA ALA A 122 1.25 -12.78 -1.72
C ALA A 122 1.43 -13.91 -2.73
N ASN A 123 2.10 -13.67 -3.85
CA ASN A 123 2.51 -14.76 -4.73
C ASN A 123 3.58 -15.63 -4.05
N GLU A 124 3.79 -16.82 -4.58
CA GLU A 124 4.71 -17.81 -3.99
C GLU A 124 6.15 -17.28 -3.85
N ASN A 125 6.63 -16.55 -4.87
CA ASN A 125 7.97 -15.96 -4.83
C ASN A 125 8.12 -14.97 -3.67
N THR A 126 7.13 -14.12 -3.45
CA THR A 126 7.09 -13.17 -2.34
C THR A 126 6.96 -13.88 -0.99
N CYS A 127 6.12 -14.92 -0.89
CA CYS A 127 6.01 -15.74 0.33
C CYS A 127 7.37 -16.38 0.70
N ASN A 128 8.09 -16.91 -0.29
CA ASN A 128 9.42 -17.47 -0.09
C ASN A 128 10.44 -16.41 0.32
N GLY A 129 10.37 -15.23 -0.30
CA GLY A 129 11.18 -14.08 0.08
C GLY A 129 10.93 -13.61 1.52
N LEU A 130 9.66 -13.58 1.96
CA LEU A 130 9.31 -13.25 3.35
C LEU A 130 9.88 -14.26 4.34
N ARG A 131 9.77 -15.57 4.06
CA ARG A 131 10.39 -16.61 4.90
C ARG A 131 11.91 -16.47 4.98
N HIS A 132 12.54 -16.09 3.86
CA HIS A 132 13.99 -15.89 3.81
C HIS A 132 14.44 -14.64 4.57
N ASN A 133 13.73 -13.51 4.39
CA ASN A 133 14.12 -12.22 4.97
C ASN A 133 13.76 -12.08 6.45
N PHE A 134 12.70 -12.78 6.90
CA PHE A 134 12.18 -12.71 8.27
C PHE A 134 12.04 -14.12 8.88
N PRO A 135 13.12 -14.95 8.88
CA PRO A 135 13.03 -16.37 9.27
C PRO A 135 12.51 -16.57 10.70
N TYR A 136 12.74 -15.60 11.59
CA TYR A 136 12.29 -15.66 12.98
C TYR A 136 10.75 -15.62 13.14
N CYS A 137 10.02 -15.11 12.13
CA CYS A 137 8.55 -15.11 12.12
C CYS A 137 7.95 -16.47 11.72
N PHE A 138 8.75 -17.36 11.10
CA PHE A 138 8.27 -18.57 10.43
C PHE A 138 8.96 -19.86 10.94
N THR A 139 9.47 -19.82 12.16
CA THR A 139 10.06 -21.01 12.82
C THR A 139 9.00 -21.80 13.58
N ASP A 140 9.24 -23.10 13.83
CA ASP A 140 8.36 -23.96 14.64
C ASP A 140 8.23 -23.47 16.09
N ASN A 141 9.25 -22.81 16.61
CA ASN A 141 9.31 -22.28 17.98
C ASN A 141 9.69 -20.77 17.94
N PRO A 142 8.76 -19.89 17.54
CA PRO A 142 9.05 -18.48 17.43
C PRO A 142 9.32 -17.87 18.82
N TYR A 143 10.26 -16.92 18.87
CA TYR A 143 10.52 -16.16 20.08
C TYR A 143 9.24 -15.39 20.51
N PRO A 144 8.89 -15.38 21.80
CA PRO A 144 7.72 -14.64 22.28
C PRO A 144 7.78 -13.16 21.88
N GLY A 145 6.70 -12.68 21.26
CA GLY A 145 6.56 -11.28 20.82
C GLY A 145 6.97 -11.01 19.37
N VAL A 146 7.40 -12.01 18.58
CA VAL A 146 7.49 -11.84 17.12
C VAL A 146 6.09 -11.75 16.49
N PRO A 147 5.94 -11.13 15.30
CA PRO A 147 4.66 -11.13 14.61
C PRO A 147 4.19 -12.55 14.30
N LYS A 148 2.89 -12.80 14.47
CA LYS A 148 2.23 -14.04 14.06
C LYS A 148 1.64 -13.83 12.68
N LEU A 149 2.30 -14.39 11.68
CA LEU A 149 1.98 -14.23 10.27
C LEU A 149 1.58 -15.56 9.65
N ASN A 150 0.38 -15.62 9.07
CA ASN A 150 -0.11 -16.77 8.32
C ASN A 150 0.03 -16.44 6.83
N LEU A 151 0.98 -17.09 6.12
CA LEU A 151 1.24 -16.85 4.71
C LEU A 151 0.30 -17.67 3.82
N HIS A 152 -0.41 -16.98 2.94
CA HIS A 152 -1.26 -17.54 1.89
C HIS A 152 -0.64 -17.25 0.52
N SER A 153 -0.19 -18.30 -0.17
CA SER A 153 0.24 -18.17 -1.57
C SER A 153 -0.99 -18.05 -2.46
N ILE A 154 -1.12 -16.90 -3.12
CA ILE A 154 -2.22 -16.59 -4.03
C ILE A 154 -1.74 -16.56 -5.48
N GLN A 155 -2.68 -16.79 -6.41
CA GLN A 155 -2.41 -16.83 -7.84
C GLN A 155 -3.13 -15.67 -8.53
N PRO A 156 -2.58 -15.09 -9.63
CA PRO A 156 -3.30 -14.16 -10.47
C PRO A 156 -4.66 -14.71 -10.90
N HIS A 157 -5.66 -13.86 -11.01
CA HIS A 157 -7.03 -14.14 -11.49
C HIS A 157 -7.87 -15.05 -10.59
N VAL A 158 -7.32 -15.62 -9.53
CA VAL A 158 -8.07 -16.44 -8.56
C VAL A 158 -8.60 -15.51 -7.46
N LYS A 159 -9.90 -15.23 -7.54
CA LYS A 159 -10.61 -14.39 -6.55
C LYS A 159 -10.66 -15.08 -5.18
N PHE A 160 -10.56 -14.28 -4.13
CA PHE A 160 -10.77 -14.71 -2.76
C PHE A 160 -11.40 -13.61 -1.91
N MET A 161 -11.89 -13.96 -0.72
CA MET A 161 -12.52 -13.02 0.19
C MET A 161 -11.62 -12.74 1.39
N ILE A 162 -11.52 -11.46 1.77
CA ILE A 162 -11.05 -11.05 3.09
C ILE A 162 -12.22 -10.31 3.75
N GLY A 163 -12.82 -10.94 4.77
CA GLY A 163 -14.05 -10.43 5.35
C GLY A 163 -15.16 -10.27 4.31
N ASP A 164 -15.64 -9.03 4.13
CA ASP A 164 -16.66 -8.69 3.14
C ASP A 164 -16.11 -8.08 1.83
N ILE A 165 -14.79 -8.08 1.65
CA ILE A 165 -14.13 -7.55 0.44
C ILE A 165 -13.66 -8.68 -0.47
N GLU A 166 -14.11 -8.69 -1.73
CA GLU A 166 -13.57 -9.56 -2.78
C GLU A 166 -12.25 -8.99 -3.31
N VAL A 167 -11.21 -9.81 -3.35
CA VAL A 167 -9.89 -9.45 -3.86
C VAL A 167 -9.60 -10.28 -5.11
N MET A 168 -9.18 -9.64 -6.19
CA MET A 168 -8.68 -10.30 -7.40
C MET A 168 -7.25 -9.85 -7.69
N PRO A 169 -6.26 -10.74 -7.59
CA PRO A 169 -4.86 -10.44 -7.95
C PRO A 169 -4.71 -10.31 -9.47
N ILE A 170 -3.93 -9.31 -9.90
CA ILE A 170 -3.57 -9.03 -11.31
C ILE A 170 -2.06 -9.14 -11.41
N GLU A 171 -1.53 -9.86 -12.41
CA GLU A 171 -0.09 -9.91 -12.65
C GLU A 171 0.37 -8.71 -13.47
N VAL A 172 1.39 -8.02 -12.99
CA VAL A 172 2.07 -6.96 -13.72
C VAL A 172 3.58 -7.14 -13.64
N MET A 173 4.31 -6.49 -14.54
CA MET A 173 5.76 -6.66 -14.63
C MET A 173 6.49 -5.44 -14.07
N HIS A 174 7.31 -5.67 -13.06
CA HIS A 174 8.27 -4.72 -12.52
C HIS A 174 9.65 -4.97 -13.15
N GLY A 175 9.90 -4.38 -14.31
CA GLY A 175 11.00 -4.82 -15.15
C GLY A 175 10.84 -6.28 -15.56
N GLY A 176 11.77 -7.13 -15.14
CA GLY A 176 11.71 -8.59 -15.35
C GLY A 176 10.99 -9.38 -14.25
N LEU A 177 10.57 -8.73 -13.16
CA LEU A 177 9.96 -9.39 -12.01
C LEU A 177 8.42 -9.36 -12.12
N PRO A 178 7.73 -10.53 -12.15
CA PRO A 178 6.28 -10.56 -12.03
C PRO A 178 5.86 -10.24 -10.59
N ILE A 179 4.96 -9.26 -10.43
CA ILE A 179 4.44 -8.78 -9.16
C ILE A 179 2.92 -8.73 -9.19
N LEU A 180 2.28 -8.53 -8.05
CA LEU A 180 0.83 -8.44 -7.96
C LEU A 180 0.33 -7.00 -7.81
N GLY A 181 -0.64 -6.61 -8.66
CA GLY A 181 -1.62 -5.60 -8.35
C GLY A 181 -2.90 -6.26 -7.82
N TYR A 182 -3.82 -5.47 -7.31
CA TYR A 182 -5.06 -5.95 -6.71
C TYR A 182 -6.27 -5.18 -7.22
N ARG A 183 -7.34 -5.90 -7.56
CA ARG A 183 -8.64 -5.33 -7.90
C ARG A 183 -9.65 -5.60 -6.79
N PHE A 184 -10.40 -4.56 -6.43
CA PHE A 184 -11.50 -4.57 -5.46
C PHE A 184 -12.72 -3.97 -6.18
N GLY A 185 -13.62 -4.81 -6.67
CA GLY A 185 -14.77 -4.35 -7.43
C GLY A 185 -14.40 -3.42 -8.59
N LYS A 186 -14.63 -2.11 -8.42
CA LYS A 186 -14.33 -1.08 -9.43
C LYS A 186 -13.04 -0.31 -9.18
N LEU A 187 -12.30 -0.62 -8.12
CA LEU A 187 -10.99 -0.08 -7.80
C LEU A 187 -9.90 -1.05 -8.28
N ALA A 188 -8.86 -0.55 -8.93
CA ALA A 188 -7.60 -1.27 -9.14
C ALA A 188 -6.45 -0.51 -8.48
N TYR A 189 -5.62 -1.22 -7.72
CA TYR A 189 -4.38 -0.75 -7.12
C TYR A 189 -3.20 -1.50 -7.76
N ILE A 190 -2.39 -0.78 -8.51
CA ILE A 190 -1.25 -1.33 -9.25
C ILE A 190 -0.04 -0.44 -9.00
N THR A 191 0.87 -0.85 -8.13
CA THR A 191 2.13 -0.15 -7.90
C THR A 191 3.29 -0.86 -8.60
N ASP A 192 4.40 -0.15 -8.81
CA ASP A 192 5.67 -0.67 -9.33
C ASP A 192 5.61 -1.33 -10.72
N MET A 193 4.54 -1.14 -11.43
CA MET A 193 4.38 -1.66 -12.78
C MET A 193 5.28 -0.88 -13.76
N LYS A 194 6.02 -1.61 -14.60
CA LYS A 194 6.59 -1.07 -15.85
C LYS A 194 5.71 -1.43 -17.03
N THR A 195 5.31 -2.69 -17.13
CA THR A 195 4.47 -3.19 -18.23
C THR A 195 3.40 -4.14 -17.72
N ILE A 196 2.38 -4.34 -18.53
CA ILE A 196 1.33 -5.32 -18.32
C ILE A 196 1.09 -6.07 -19.62
N LYS A 197 0.85 -7.38 -19.53
CA LYS A 197 0.52 -8.22 -20.68
C LYS A 197 -0.91 -7.95 -21.14
N ASP A 198 -1.17 -8.09 -22.42
CA ASP A 198 -2.52 -7.86 -22.95
C ASP A 198 -3.56 -8.85 -22.39
N GLU A 199 -3.13 -10.06 -22.00
CA GLU A 199 -3.98 -11.07 -21.35
C GLU A 199 -4.51 -10.63 -19.98
N GLU A 200 -3.89 -9.65 -19.34
CA GLU A 200 -4.33 -9.09 -18.05
C GLU A 200 -5.45 -8.04 -18.20
N LEU A 201 -5.54 -7.39 -19.35
CA LEU A 201 -6.47 -6.26 -19.57
C LEU A 201 -7.94 -6.62 -19.37
N PRO A 202 -8.44 -7.82 -19.76
CA PRO A 202 -9.82 -8.20 -19.49
C PRO A 202 -10.19 -8.20 -18.00
N TYR A 203 -9.23 -8.46 -17.11
CA TYR A 203 -9.47 -8.43 -15.67
C TYR A 203 -9.55 -7.00 -15.09
N LEU A 204 -9.24 -5.99 -15.90
CA LEU A 204 -9.36 -4.57 -15.57
C LEU A 204 -10.58 -3.90 -16.23
N GLU A 205 -11.38 -4.64 -16.99
CA GLU A 205 -12.62 -4.09 -17.56
C GLU A 205 -13.58 -3.60 -16.47
N GLY A 206 -14.17 -2.41 -16.66
CA GLY A 206 -15.13 -1.82 -15.74
C GLY A 206 -14.50 -1.18 -14.49
N ILE A 207 -13.17 -1.02 -14.43
CA ILE A 207 -12.52 -0.23 -13.40
C ILE A 207 -12.94 1.24 -13.54
N GLU A 208 -13.42 1.83 -12.45
CA GLU A 208 -13.76 3.25 -12.39
C GLU A 208 -12.64 4.07 -11.74
N THR A 209 -11.97 3.51 -10.75
CA THR A 209 -10.86 4.17 -10.06
C THR A 209 -9.58 3.34 -10.21
N LEU A 210 -8.54 3.97 -10.77
CA LEU A 210 -7.21 3.38 -10.88
C LEU A 210 -6.24 4.07 -9.93
N VAL A 211 -5.52 3.31 -9.13
CA VAL A 211 -4.30 3.75 -8.43
C VAL A 211 -3.13 3.09 -9.11
N VAL A 212 -2.20 3.87 -9.67
CA VAL A 212 -1.06 3.35 -10.43
C VAL A 212 0.23 4.12 -10.14
N ASN A 213 1.37 3.43 -10.21
CA ASN A 213 2.66 4.09 -10.05
C ASN A 213 2.99 5.04 -11.21
N ALA A 214 3.62 6.17 -10.88
CA ALA A 214 4.10 7.14 -11.86
C ALA A 214 5.36 7.84 -11.30
N LEU A 215 6.53 7.37 -11.70
CA LEU A 215 7.76 7.74 -11.02
C LEU A 215 8.11 9.23 -11.14
N ARG A 216 7.98 9.83 -12.35
CA ARG A 216 8.39 11.19 -12.71
C ARG A 216 7.97 11.54 -14.15
N TRP A 217 8.20 12.79 -14.55
CA TRP A 217 7.85 13.27 -15.89
C TRP A 217 8.75 12.74 -16.99
N GLU A 218 10.06 12.74 -16.76
CA GLU A 218 11.09 12.49 -17.76
C GLU A 218 12.11 11.46 -17.26
N ARG A 219 12.97 11.00 -18.16
CA ARG A 219 14.01 9.99 -17.98
C ARG A 219 13.41 8.63 -17.67
N GLU A 220 13.26 7.86 -18.71
CA GLU A 220 12.80 6.47 -18.66
C GLU A 220 13.45 5.69 -17.51
N HIS A 221 12.69 4.77 -16.95
CA HIS A 221 13.12 3.86 -15.91
C HIS A 221 12.87 2.42 -16.35
N HIS A 222 13.82 1.52 -16.07
CA HIS A 222 13.75 0.13 -16.52
C HIS A 222 12.62 -0.68 -15.85
N SER A 223 12.14 -0.26 -14.71
CA SER A 223 11.17 -1.01 -13.90
C SER A 223 9.92 -0.24 -13.49
N HIS A 224 9.84 1.07 -13.73
CA HIS A 224 8.66 1.89 -13.37
C HIS A 224 8.16 2.70 -14.56
N GLN A 225 6.89 3.04 -14.52
CA GLN A 225 6.27 3.93 -15.50
C GLN A 225 6.63 5.40 -15.25
N LEU A 226 6.70 6.17 -16.32
CA LEU A 226 6.60 7.62 -16.31
C LEU A 226 5.15 8.06 -16.13
N ILE A 227 4.94 9.34 -15.81
CA ILE A 227 3.60 9.92 -15.65
C ILE A 227 2.79 9.79 -16.94
N SER A 228 3.40 10.03 -18.11
CA SER A 228 2.75 9.86 -19.41
C SER A 228 2.33 8.40 -19.65
N GLU A 229 3.20 7.42 -19.36
CA GLU A 229 2.90 6.01 -19.53
C GLU A 229 1.74 5.56 -18.61
N ALA A 230 1.68 6.08 -17.38
CA ALA A 230 0.60 5.80 -16.43
C ALA A 230 -0.75 6.40 -16.91
N ILE A 231 -0.73 7.61 -17.49
CA ILE A 231 -1.90 8.25 -18.10
C ILE A 231 -2.38 7.44 -19.32
N ASP A 232 -1.49 7.02 -20.20
CA ASP A 232 -1.82 6.21 -21.38
C ASP A 232 -2.44 4.87 -20.95
N PHE A 233 -1.88 4.23 -19.92
CA PHE A 233 -2.45 3.01 -19.36
C PHE A 233 -3.86 3.24 -18.79
N SER A 234 -4.06 4.32 -18.05
CA SER A 234 -5.38 4.71 -17.54
C SER A 234 -6.41 4.85 -18.66
N ARG A 235 -6.04 5.48 -19.78
CA ARG A 235 -6.89 5.61 -20.97
C ARG A 235 -7.18 4.26 -21.62
N LYS A 236 -6.15 3.39 -21.71
CA LYS A 236 -6.27 2.04 -22.29
C LYS A 236 -7.32 1.19 -21.56
N ILE A 237 -7.38 1.28 -20.22
CA ILE A 237 -8.37 0.52 -19.42
C ILE A 237 -9.70 1.26 -19.19
N GLY A 238 -9.82 2.53 -19.64
CA GLY A 238 -11.03 3.32 -19.50
C GLY A 238 -11.38 3.76 -18.07
N ALA A 239 -10.38 3.94 -17.21
CA ALA A 239 -10.61 4.43 -15.84
C ALA A 239 -11.21 5.84 -15.85
N LYS A 240 -12.20 6.08 -14.96
CA LYS A 240 -12.86 7.40 -14.84
C LYS A 240 -12.05 8.38 -13.98
N ARG A 241 -11.31 7.87 -13.02
CA ARG A 241 -10.40 8.63 -12.14
C ARG A 241 -9.12 7.85 -11.91
N THR A 242 -8.00 8.54 -11.96
CA THR A 242 -6.66 7.93 -11.78
C THR A 242 -5.89 8.67 -10.71
N TYR A 243 -5.35 7.93 -9.76
CA TYR A 243 -4.47 8.44 -8.71
C TYR A 243 -3.07 7.90 -8.92
N LEU A 244 -2.12 8.81 -9.10
CA LEU A 244 -0.70 8.49 -9.31
C LEU A 244 0.00 8.36 -7.97
N THR A 245 0.67 7.23 -7.75
CA THR A 245 1.44 6.91 -6.53
C THR A 245 2.88 6.51 -6.87
N HIS A 246 3.67 6.12 -5.87
CA HIS A 246 5.09 5.74 -6.01
C HIS A 246 5.94 6.85 -6.64
N LEU A 247 5.74 8.08 -6.16
CA LEU A 247 6.23 9.32 -6.75
C LEU A 247 7.62 9.69 -6.21
N THR A 248 8.47 10.26 -7.06
CA THR A 248 9.73 10.89 -6.63
C THR A 248 9.56 12.39 -6.43
N HIS A 249 10.55 13.05 -5.81
CA HIS A 249 10.65 14.50 -5.74
C HIS A 249 10.76 15.19 -7.12
N LYS A 250 10.99 14.41 -8.19
CA LYS A 250 11.13 14.92 -9.57
C LYS A 250 9.79 15.18 -10.26
N ILE A 251 8.68 14.95 -9.60
CA ILE A 251 7.39 15.42 -10.10
C ILE A 251 7.23 16.95 -9.98
N GLY A 252 8.02 17.61 -9.11
CA GLY A 252 7.88 19.02 -8.75
C GLY A 252 7.04 19.20 -7.49
N LEU A 253 6.78 20.46 -7.08
CA LEU A 253 5.89 20.77 -5.99
C LEU A 253 4.48 20.28 -6.31
N HIS A 254 3.81 19.64 -5.36
CA HIS A 254 2.51 18.98 -5.58
C HIS A 254 1.48 19.91 -6.22
N GLU A 255 1.34 21.11 -5.67
CA GLU A 255 0.33 22.08 -6.14
C GLU A 255 0.57 22.51 -7.59
N GLU A 256 1.83 22.73 -7.98
CA GLU A 256 2.19 23.13 -9.34
C GLU A 256 2.11 21.95 -10.31
N ALA A 257 2.62 20.81 -9.90
CA ALA A 257 2.61 19.60 -10.72
C ALA A 257 1.17 19.11 -11.02
N GLN A 258 0.26 19.22 -10.06
CA GLN A 258 -1.15 18.83 -10.25
C GLN A 258 -1.83 19.63 -11.37
N LYS A 259 -1.47 20.88 -11.58
CA LYS A 259 -2.03 21.74 -12.65
C LYS A 259 -1.66 21.25 -14.07
N LEU A 260 -0.64 20.41 -14.17
CA LEU A 260 -0.15 19.89 -15.45
C LEU A 260 -0.86 18.59 -15.85
N LEU A 261 -1.63 17.98 -14.94
CA LEU A 261 -2.35 16.73 -15.19
C LEU A 261 -3.72 16.97 -15.82
N PRO A 262 -4.26 15.99 -16.57
CA PRO A 262 -5.67 15.98 -16.98
C PRO A 262 -6.62 16.06 -15.77
N ASN A 263 -7.82 16.57 -15.95
CA ASN A 263 -8.80 16.84 -14.88
C ASN A 263 -9.23 15.59 -14.10
N ASP A 264 -9.05 14.42 -14.63
CA ASP A 264 -9.43 13.12 -14.07
C ASP A 264 -8.23 12.32 -13.54
N VAL A 265 -7.03 12.96 -13.54
CA VAL A 265 -5.78 12.39 -13.03
C VAL A 265 -5.26 13.23 -11.87
N PHE A 266 -4.89 12.56 -10.77
CA PHE A 266 -4.50 13.23 -9.54
C PHE A 266 -3.20 12.63 -9.01
N PHE A 267 -2.30 13.47 -8.52
CA PHE A 267 -1.24 12.98 -7.65
C PHE A 267 -1.83 12.61 -6.30
N ALA A 268 -1.68 11.37 -5.87
CA ALA A 268 -1.98 10.98 -4.51
C ALA A 268 -1.00 11.65 -3.53
N TYR A 269 -1.39 11.80 -2.28
CA TYR A 269 -0.55 12.26 -1.17
C TYR A 269 -0.90 11.47 0.10
N ASP A 270 0.04 11.43 1.03
CA ASP A 270 -0.10 10.66 2.26
C ASP A 270 -1.29 11.16 3.10
N GLY A 271 -2.16 10.24 3.49
CA GLY A 271 -3.39 10.53 4.21
C GLY A 271 -4.61 10.87 3.34
N LEU A 272 -4.47 10.95 2.00
CA LEU A 272 -5.62 11.13 1.11
C LEU A 272 -6.58 9.94 1.27
N LYS A 273 -7.89 10.25 1.42
CA LYS A 273 -8.97 9.26 1.47
C LYS A 273 -9.90 9.42 0.30
N ILE A 274 -10.26 8.32 -0.32
CA ILE A 274 -11.25 8.29 -1.42
C ILE A 274 -12.31 7.24 -1.11
N HIS A 275 -13.55 7.49 -1.54
CA HIS A 275 -14.63 6.53 -1.50
C HIS A 275 -14.66 5.76 -2.82
N VAL A 276 -14.77 4.45 -2.76
CA VAL A 276 -14.68 3.54 -3.90
C VAL A 276 -15.82 2.55 -3.91
#